data_c765934d79568ad1f1fddd8c420be6c1
#
_entry.id   c765934d79568ad1f1fddd8c420be6c1
#
_cell.length_a   1.000
_cell.length_b   1.000
_cell.length_c   1.000
_cell.angle_alpha   90.00
_cell.angle_beta   90.00
_cell.angle_gamma   90.00
#
_symmetry.space_group_name_H-M   'P 1'
#
loop_
_entity.id
_entity.type
_entity.pdbx_description
1 polymer ?
#
loop_
_entity_poly.entity_id
_entity_poly.type
_entity_poly.pdbx_seq_one_letter_code
_entity_poly.pdbx_strand_id
1 'polypeptide(L)'
;MTQEELLKRRPVWEAMSDLFLDTETRWAVPHAARRCADSLYDDEALERIFWAEVFPEAIENLLQVAGDWGMLTLSEPALIKRANHGTIPWLTRRAHGWMVQDSWLATRQVTAWLREFPLDERVQRTKALDLLGRRYFEPPGNACLVASPERVAEVLTIAREEWARYEPVCRAMLGDDETSMPAEGCAAAVRKMLGI
;
A
#
# COMPACT_ATOMS: atom_id res chain seq x y z
N MET A 1 21.00 13.94 -5.03
CA MET A 1 19.53 14.10 -5.17
C MET A 1 19.18 15.56 -5.04
N THR A 2 18.39 16.11 -5.95
CA THR A 2 17.91 17.50 -5.92
C THR A 2 16.71 17.65 -4.98
N GLN A 3 16.36 18.89 -4.60
CA GLN A 3 15.15 19.15 -3.79
C GLN A 3 13.86 18.73 -4.51
N GLU A 4 13.81 18.88 -5.82
CA GLU A 4 12.67 18.46 -6.64
C GLU A 4 12.50 16.94 -6.64
N GLU A 5 13.60 16.19 -6.79
CA GLU A 5 13.59 14.72 -6.70
C GLU A 5 13.18 14.24 -5.30
N LEU A 6 13.62 14.94 -4.26
CA LEU A 6 13.22 14.63 -2.88
C LEU A 6 11.70 14.77 -2.69
N LEU A 7 11.10 15.88 -3.17
CA LEU A 7 9.66 16.11 -3.08
C LEU A 7 8.84 15.05 -3.82
N LYS A 8 9.34 14.56 -4.96
CA LYS A 8 8.68 13.47 -5.72
C LYS A 8 8.83 12.10 -5.05
N ARG A 9 9.95 11.86 -4.36
CA ARG A 9 10.29 10.57 -3.78
C ARG A 9 9.71 10.35 -2.39
N ARG A 10 9.61 11.41 -1.60
CA ARG A 10 9.11 11.36 -0.22
C ARG A 10 7.73 10.68 -0.09
N PRO A 11 6.67 11.01 -0.88
CA PRO A 11 5.38 10.33 -0.76
C PRO A 11 5.44 8.83 -1.05
N VAL A 12 6.37 8.39 -1.90
CA VAL A 12 6.58 6.97 -2.22
C VAL A 12 7.30 6.28 -1.07
N TRP A 13 8.32 6.88 -0.47
CA TRP A 13 9.00 6.35 0.71
C TRP A 13 8.06 6.17 1.89
N GLU A 14 7.26 7.21 2.20
CA GLU A 14 6.29 7.20 3.29
C GLU A 14 5.28 6.06 3.09
N ALA A 15 4.68 5.96 1.92
CA ALA A 15 3.70 4.92 1.65
C ALA A 15 4.30 3.49 1.63
N MET A 16 5.52 3.33 1.13
CA MET A 16 6.21 2.03 1.19
C MET A 16 6.61 1.64 2.61
N SER A 17 6.88 2.61 3.50
CA SER A 17 7.24 2.33 4.89
C SER A 17 6.08 1.72 5.68
N ASP A 18 4.85 2.01 5.31
CA ASP A 18 3.66 1.44 5.95
C ASP A 18 3.58 -0.11 5.80
N LEU A 19 4.28 -0.67 4.80
CA LEU A 19 4.40 -2.12 4.64
C LEU A 19 5.27 -2.81 5.71
N PHE A 20 5.96 -2.03 6.54
CA PHE A 20 6.85 -2.49 7.63
C PHE A 20 6.26 -2.26 9.02
N LEU A 21 4.99 -1.89 9.13
CA LEU A 21 4.33 -1.76 10.42
C LEU A 21 4.11 -3.13 11.06
N ASP A 22 4.31 -3.21 12.38
CA ASP A 22 4.06 -4.42 13.18
C ASP A 22 2.56 -4.57 13.49
N THR A 23 1.74 -4.33 12.49
CA THR A 23 0.29 -4.45 12.54
C THR A 23 -0.25 -5.03 11.25
N GLU A 24 -1.56 -5.05 11.12
CA GLU A 24 -2.22 -5.49 9.92
C GLU A 24 -1.93 -4.57 8.72
N THR A 25 -1.08 -5.03 7.80
CA THR A 25 -0.61 -4.22 6.65
C THR A 25 -1.54 -4.26 5.43
N ARG A 26 -2.68 -4.95 5.50
CA ARG A 26 -3.60 -5.07 4.35
C ARG A 26 -4.12 -3.73 3.82
N TRP A 27 -4.36 -2.74 4.70
CA TRP A 27 -4.72 -1.38 4.31
C TRP A 27 -3.55 -0.61 3.71
N ALA A 28 -2.32 -0.94 4.10
CA ALA A 28 -1.11 -0.32 3.58
C ALA A 28 -0.86 -0.67 2.11
N VAL A 29 -1.21 -1.89 1.69
CA VAL A 29 -0.99 -2.34 0.29
C VAL A 29 -1.72 -1.47 -0.73
N PRO A 30 -3.04 -1.22 -0.66
CA PRO A 30 -3.73 -0.33 -1.61
C PRO A 30 -3.21 1.12 -1.55
N HIS A 31 -2.88 1.62 -0.36
CA HIS A 31 -2.35 2.97 -0.18
C HIS A 31 -0.96 3.11 -0.82
N ALA A 32 -0.04 2.22 -0.52
CA ALA A 32 1.31 2.20 -1.11
C ALA A 32 1.23 2.05 -2.63
N ALA A 33 0.37 1.15 -3.12
CA ALA A 33 0.18 0.93 -4.55
C ALA A 33 -0.35 2.18 -5.26
N ARG A 34 -1.28 2.92 -4.66
CA ARG A 34 -1.77 4.18 -5.21
C ARG A 34 -0.64 5.20 -5.33
N ARG A 35 0.14 5.41 -4.27
CA ARG A 35 1.28 6.35 -4.32
C ARG A 35 2.33 5.94 -5.35
N CYS A 36 2.59 4.64 -5.50
CA CYS A 36 3.44 4.13 -6.55
C CYS A 36 2.86 4.37 -7.96
N ALA A 37 1.55 4.14 -8.14
CA ALA A 37 0.87 4.34 -9.42
C ALA A 37 0.82 5.81 -9.82
N ASP A 38 0.65 6.72 -8.86
CA ASP A 38 0.58 8.18 -9.08
C ASP A 38 1.97 8.79 -9.29
N SER A 39 3.02 8.06 -8.93
CA SER A 39 4.39 8.50 -9.14
C SER A 39 4.82 8.40 -10.60
N LEU A 40 5.89 9.13 -10.96
CA LEU A 40 6.50 9.07 -12.29
C LEU A 40 7.52 7.92 -12.43
N TYR A 41 7.69 7.09 -11.38
CA TYR A 41 8.66 5.99 -11.38
C TYR A 41 8.08 4.77 -12.11
N ASP A 42 8.88 4.16 -12.97
CA ASP A 42 8.58 2.86 -13.55
C ASP A 42 8.76 1.72 -12.52
N ASP A 43 8.41 0.51 -12.92
CA ASP A 43 8.45 -0.65 -12.03
C ASP A 43 9.87 -1.00 -11.56
N GLU A 44 10.89 -0.77 -12.40
CA GLU A 44 12.29 -1.01 -12.05
C GLU A 44 12.78 0.02 -11.03
N ALA A 45 12.41 1.29 -11.21
CA ALA A 45 12.72 2.35 -10.26
C ALA A 45 12.02 2.12 -8.92
N LEU A 46 10.74 1.72 -8.92
CA LEU A 46 10.00 1.38 -7.70
C LEU A 46 10.61 0.17 -6.97
N GLU A 47 11.02 -0.87 -7.70
CA GLU A 47 11.71 -2.04 -7.13
C GLU A 47 13.02 -1.62 -6.46
N ARG A 48 13.80 -0.73 -7.10
CA ARG A 48 15.03 -0.20 -6.53
C ARG A 48 14.78 0.68 -5.31
N ILE A 49 13.78 1.57 -5.35
CA ILE A 49 13.38 2.41 -4.22
C ILE A 49 13.03 1.52 -3.03
N PHE A 50 12.20 0.50 -3.25
CA PHE A 50 11.78 -0.40 -2.17
C PHE A 50 12.97 -1.13 -1.55
N TRP A 51 13.78 -1.83 -2.34
CA TRP A 51 14.83 -2.71 -1.81
C TRP A 51 16.12 -2.02 -1.44
N ALA A 52 16.47 -0.90 -2.08
CA ALA A 52 17.74 -0.22 -1.80
C ALA A 52 17.60 0.96 -0.83
N GLU A 53 16.43 1.57 -0.74
CA GLU A 53 16.22 2.79 0.04
C GLU A 53 15.35 2.51 1.26
N VAL A 54 14.10 2.06 1.08
CA VAL A 54 13.13 1.89 2.16
C VAL A 54 13.41 0.64 3.01
N PHE A 55 13.54 -0.53 2.38
CA PHE A 55 13.72 -1.79 3.08
C PHE A 55 14.84 -1.77 4.14
N PRO A 56 16.05 -1.26 3.85
CA PRO A 56 17.13 -1.30 4.83
C PRO A 56 16.93 -0.35 6.02
N GLU A 57 16.09 0.67 5.87
CA GLU A 57 15.77 1.62 6.95
C GLU A 57 14.56 1.17 7.77
N ALA A 58 13.63 0.45 7.14
CA ALA A 58 12.36 0.08 7.75
C ALA A 58 12.35 -1.32 8.37
N ILE A 59 13.22 -2.24 7.90
CA ILE A 59 13.20 -3.65 8.34
C ILE A 59 13.45 -3.82 9.84
N GLU A 60 14.19 -2.91 10.46
CA GLU A 60 14.45 -2.96 11.90
C GLU A 60 13.17 -2.90 12.72
N ASN A 61 12.11 -2.23 12.23
CA ASN A 61 10.83 -2.19 12.91
C ASN A 61 10.22 -3.58 13.09
N LEU A 62 10.29 -4.43 12.06
CA LEU A 62 9.79 -5.80 12.11
C LEU A 62 10.69 -6.76 12.91
N LEU A 63 11.92 -6.36 13.21
CA LEU A 63 12.86 -7.16 14.01
C LEU A 63 12.81 -6.81 15.50
N GLN A 64 12.12 -5.76 15.88
CA GLN A 64 11.93 -5.37 17.27
C GLN A 64 10.77 -6.14 17.92
N VAL A 65 10.88 -6.45 19.21
CA VAL A 65 9.82 -7.15 19.98
C VAL A 65 8.57 -6.28 20.13
N ALA A 66 8.73 -4.96 20.08
CA ALA A 66 7.64 -3.98 20.09
C ALA A 66 8.00 -2.89 19.06
N GLY A 67 7.68 -3.16 17.79
CA GLY A 67 7.84 -2.20 16.70
C GLY A 67 6.77 -1.10 16.73
N ASP A 68 6.91 -0.10 15.87
CA ASP A 68 5.90 0.94 15.68
C ASP A 68 4.65 0.36 14.99
N TRP A 69 3.48 0.66 15.56
CA TRP A 69 2.21 0.08 15.13
C TRP A 69 1.36 1.03 14.28
N GLY A 70 1.65 2.30 14.31
CA GLY A 70 0.80 3.31 13.67
C GLY A 70 1.46 4.10 12.55
N MET A 71 2.71 4.49 12.73
CA MET A 71 3.45 5.29 11.74
C MET A 71 4.95 5.10 11.94
N LEU A 72 5.64 4.68 10.90
CA LEU A 72 7.08 4.53 10.90
C LEU A 72 7.74 5.82 10.39
N THR A 73 8.55 6.46 11.23
CA THR A 73 9.30 7.65 10.84
C THR A 73 10.68 7.24 10.34
N LEU A 74 10.85 7.26 9.02
CA LEU A 74 12.13 6.97 8.41
C LEU A 74 13.09 8.18 8.48
N SER A 75 14.37 7.90 8.62
CA SER A 75 15.42 8.94 8.57
C SER A 75 15.61 9.46 7.14
N GLU A 76 15.07 10.64 6.84
CA GLU A 76 15.23 11.27 5.52
C GLU A 76 16.70 11.39 5.09
N PRO A 77 17.67 11.81 5.95
CA PRO A 77 19.09 11.82 5.58
C PRO A 77 19.64 10.44 5.18
N ALA A 78 19.18 9.37 5.87
CA ALA A 78 19.58 8.00 5.52
C ALA A 78 19.00 7.57 4.17
N LEU A 79 17.72 7.85 3.91
CA LEU A 79 17.06 7.59 2.63
C LEU A 79 17.74 8.33 1.47
N ILE A 80 18.09 9.62 1.66
CA ILE A 80 18.84 10.40 0.67
C ILE A 80 20.21 9.76 0.37
N LYS A 81 20.92 9.34 1.43
CA LYS A 81 22.21 8.66 1.27
C LYS A 81 22.05 7.37 0.48
N ARG A 82 21.04 6.56 0.76
CA ARG A 82 20.77 5.30 0.05
C ARG A 82 20.36 5.54 -1.40
N ALA A 83 19.50 6.51 -1.65
CA ALA A 83 19.09 6.89 -3.00
C ALA A 83 20.28 7.29 -3.89
N ASN A 84 21.28 7.98 -3.32
CA ASN A 84 22.50 8.37 -4.04
C ASN A 84 23.48 7.20 -4.28
N HIS A 85 23.47 6.17 -3.43
CA HIS A 85 24.40 5.03 -3.54
C HIS A 85 23.80 3.84 -4.30
N GLY A 86 22.47 3.67 -4.30
CA GLY A 86 21.74 2.72 -5.14
C GLY A 86 22.00 1.23 -4.91
N THR A 87 22.69 0.87 -3.82
CA THR A 87 23.08 -0.52 -3.55
C THR A 87 22.02 -1.25 -2.74
N ILE A 88 21.49 -2.34 -3.31
CA ILE A 88 20.60 -3.25 -2.58
C ILE A 88 21.44 -4.05 -1.58
N PRO A 89 21.14 -4.01 -0.28
CA PRO A 89 21.85 -4.80 0.73
C PRO A 89 21.43 -6.28 0.62
N TRP A 90 22.06 -7.02 -0.29
CA TRP A 90 21.66 -8.37 -0.66
C TRP A 90 21.67 -9.34 0.52
N LEU A 91 22.57 -9.19 1.48
CA LEU A 91 22.62 -10.03 2.69
C LEU A 91 21.39 -9.81 3.57
N THR A 92 21.03 -8.55 3.84
CA THR A 92 19.85 -8.19 4.62
C THR A 92 18.58 -8.64 3.91
N ARG A 93 18.49 -8.41 2.60
CA ARG A 93 17.36 -8.88 1.77
C ARG A 93 17.24 -10.41 1.81
N ARG A 94 18.34 -11.14 1.71
CA ARG A 94 18.33 -12.62 1.77
C ARG A 94 17.89 -13.13 3.15
N ALA A 95 18.30 -12.47 4.22
CA ALA A 95 17.99 -12.87 5.58
C ALA A 95 16.54 -12.52 5.98
N HIS A 96 16.03 -11.36 5.60
CA HIS A 96 14.79 -10.80 6.12
C HIS A 96 13.77 -10.38 5.05
N GLY A 97 14.13 -10.40 3.77
CA GLY A 97 13.25 -9.95 2.67
C GLY A 97 11.94 -10.72 2.58
N TRP A 98 11.93 -11.98 3.03
CA TRP A 98 10.73 -12.81 3.07
C TRP A 98 9.61 -12.22 3.93
N MET A 99 9.93 -11.41 4.94
CA MET A 99 8.94 -10.80 5.85
C MET A 99 8.01 -9.80 5.14
N VAL A 100 8.49 -9.17 4.06
CA VAL A 100 7.75 -8.13 3.32
C VAL A 100 7.57 -8.45 1.84
N GLN A 101 8.11 -9.55 1.37
CA GLN A 101 8.10 -9.89 -0.06
C GLN A 101 6.68 -10.03 -0.60
N ASP A 102 5.78 -10.67 0.12
CA ASP A 102 4.40 -10.88 -0.32
C ASP A 102 3.63 -9.55 -0.34
N SER A 103 3.80 -8.70 0.68
CA SER A 103 3.21 -7.35 0.71
C SER A 103 3.73 -6.49 -0.44
N TRP A 104 5.03 -6.60 -0.77
CA TRP A 104 5.60 -5.87 -1.90
C TRP A 104 5.09 -6.40 -3.24
N LEU A 105 5.01 -7.71 -3.45
CA LEU A 105 4.45 -8.31 -4.66
C LEU A 105 2.98 -7.92 -4.85
N ALA A 106 2.18 -7.96 -3.76
CA ALA A 106 0.81 -7.49 -3.75
C ALA A 106 0.71 -6.00 -4.14
N THR A 107 1.57 -5.15 -3.56
CA THR A 107 1.63 -3.71 -3.89
C THR A 107 1.93 -3.50 -5.38
N ARG A 108 2.86 -4.24 -5.96
CA ARG A 108 3.18 -4.15 -7.39
C ARG A 108 2.00 -4.55 -8.28
N GLN A 109 1.28 -5.62 -7.94
CA GLN A 109 0.09 -6.05 -8.69
C GLN A 109 -0.99 -4.98 -8.66
N VAL A 110 -1.27 -4.41 -7.49
CA VAL A 110 -2.25 -3.32 -7.34
C VAL A 110 -1.77 -2.06 -8.06
N THR A 111 -0.47 -1.73 -8.01
CA THR A 111 0.12 -0.60 -8.75
C THR A 111 -0.10 -0.74 -10.25
N ALA A 112 0.20 -1.91 -10.82
CA ALA A 112 -0.01 -2.17 -12.24
C ALA A 112 -1.48 -2.03 -12.63
N TRP A 113 -2.38 -2.58 -11.80
CA TRP A 113 -3.82 -2.45 -12.02
C TRP A 113 -4.30 -0.99 -11.94
N LEU A 114 -3.85 -0.20 -10.96
CA LEU A 114 -4.25 1.21 -10.83
C LEU A 114 -3.75 2.06 -12.00
N ARG A 115 -2.62 1.71 -12.62
CA ARG A 115 -2.09 2.41 -13.80
C ARG A 115 -2.93 2.23 -15.06
N GLU A 116 -3.82 1.24 -15.09
CA GLU A 116 -4.79 1.07 -16.19
C GLU A 116 -5.83 2.21 -16.22
N PHE A 117 -5.96 2.99 -15.13
CA PHE A 117 -6.99 4.02 -14.97
C PHE A 117 -6.41 5.43 -14.91
N PRO A 118 -7.21 6.44 -15.30
CA PRO A 118 -6.87 7.85 -15.12
C PRO A 118 -6.64 8.21 -13.65
N LEU A 119 -5.86 9.26 -13.40
CA LEU A 119 -5.42 9.65 -12.06
C LEU A 119 -6.60 9.93 -11.10
N ASP A 120 -7.64 10.58 -11.61
CA ASP A 120 -8.86 10.92 -10.86
C ASP A 120 -9.70 9.70 -10.45
N GLU A 121 -9.62 8.59 -11.20
CA GLU A 121 -10.30 7.35 -10.84
C GLU A 121 -9.52 6.51 -9.82
N ARG A 122 -8.20 6.64 -9.72
CA ARG A 122 -7.35 5.78 -8.87
C ARG A 122 -7.72 5.86 -7.40
N VAL A 123 -8.11 7.03 -6.91
CA VAL A 123 -8.56 7.21 -5.52
C VAL A 123 -9.81 6.37 -5.25
N GLN A 124 -10.78 6.41 -6.15
CA GLN A 124 -12.03 5.64 -6.03
C GLN A 124 -11.76 4.13 -6.10
N ARG A 125 -10.88 3.71 -7.02
CA ARG A 125 -10.45 2.32 -7.18
C ARG A 125 -9.72 1.82 -5.93
N THR A 126 -8.87 2.63 -5.32
CA THR A 126 -8.19 2.29 -4.05
C THR A 126 -9.20 2.08 -2.93
N LYS A 127 -10.19 2.99 -2.78
CA LYS A 127 -11.26 2.81 -1.78
C LYS A 127 -12.10 1.56 -2.01
N ALA A 128 -12.37 1.19 -3.26
CA ALA A 128 -13.03 -0.08 -3.58
C ALA A 128 -12.21 -1.28 -3.11
N LEU A 129 -10.89 -1.25 -3.28
CA LEU A 129 -10.00 -2.31 -2.77
C LEU A 129 -9.99 -2.38 -1.24
N ASP A 130 -10.06 -1.26 -0.54
CA ASP A 130 -10.17 -1.23 0.93
C ASP A 130 -11.48 -1.88 1.41
N LEU A 131 -12.58 -1.59 0.73
CA LEU A 131 -13.88 -2.20 1.03
C LEU A 131 -13.89 -3.71 0.74
N LEU A 132 -13.35 -4.11 -0.41
CA LEU A 132 -13.21 -5.51 -0.80
C LEU A 132 -12.22 -6.24 0.11
N GLY A 133 -11.10 -5.58 0.46
CA GLY A 133 -10.08 -6.14 1.35
C GLY A 133 -10.66 -6.57 2.68
N ARG A 134 -11.49 -5.74 3.29
CA ARG A 134 -12.20 -6.08 4.54
C ARG A 134 -13.06 -7.33 4.41
N ARG A 135 -13.68 -7.55 3.26
CA ARG A 135 -14.54 -8.70 3.01
C ARG A 135 -13.77 -9.99 2.72
N TYR A 136 -12.68 -9.89 1.96
CA TYR A 136 -11.98 -11.06 1.41
C TYR A 136 -10.68 -11.39 2.13
N PHE A 137 -10.10 -10.42 2.86
CA PHE A 137 -8.85 -10.61 3.61
C PHE A 137 -9.09 -10.83 5.11
N GLU A 138 -10.34 -10.73 5.61
CA GLU A 138 -10.65 -11.14 6.99
C GLU A 138 -10.83 -12.66 7.05
N PRO A 139 -9.84 -13.43 7.54
CA PRO A 139 -10.11 -14.82 7.86
C PRO A 139 -10.97 -14.88 9.11
N PRO A 140 -11.75 -15.93 9.26
CA PRO A 140 -12.33 -16.26 10.53
C PRO A 140 -11.19 -16.65 11.50
N GLY A 141 -10.78 -15.73 12.38
CA GLY A 141 -9.73 -15.96 13.37
C GLY A 141 -8.52 -15.03 13.22
N ASN A 142 -7.82 -14.79 14.33
CA ASN A 142 -6.73 -13.83 14.52
C ASN A 142 -5.41 -14.15 13.75
N ALA A 143 -5.47 -14.62 12.54
CA ALA A 143 -4.28 -14.80 11.72
C ALA A 143 -3.87 -13.46 11.13
N CYS A 144 -2.69 -12.99 11.49
CA CYS A 144 -2.01 -11.86 10.85
C CYS A 144 -1.91 -12.15 9.34
N LEU A 145 -2.68 -11.43 8.52
CA LEU A 145 -2.74 -11.70 7.09
C LEU A 145 -1.83 -10.76 6.35
N VAL A 146 -0.78 -11.33 5.91
CA VAL A 146 -0.07 -10.86 4.73
C VAL A 146 -0.97 -11.14 3.52
N ALA A 147 -1.30 -10.12 2.74
CA ALA A 147 -2.05 -10.30 1.50
C ALA A 147 -1.20 -11.11 0.53
N SER A 148 -1.49 -12.41 0.35
CA SER A 148 -0.77 -13.19 -0.63
C SER A 148 -1.03 -12.66 -2.05
N PRO A 149 -0.05 -12.70 -2.96
CA PRO A 149 -0.22 -12.26 -4.35
C PRO A 149 -1.40 -12.91 -5.07
N GLU A 150 -1.69 -14.17 -4.77
CA GLU A 150 -2.81 -14.93 -5.35
C GLU A 150 -4.15 -14.35 -4.90
N ARG A 151 -4.27 -14.04 -3.61
CA ARG A 151 -5.49 -13.41 -3.06
C ARG A 151 -5.69 -12.01 -3.61
N VAL A 152 -4.62 -11.25 -3.78
CA VAL A 152 -4.69 -9.93 -4.42
C VAL A 152 -5.20 -10.06 -5.85
N ALA A 153 -4.69 -11.00 -6.64
CA ALA A 153 -5.15 -11.23 -8.01
C ALA A 153 -6.66 -11.57 -8.05
N GLU A 154 -7.16 -12.38 -7.12
CA GLU A 154 -8.59 -12.68 -6.98
C GLU A 154 -9.40 -11.40 -6.68
N VAL A 155 -8.97 -10.61 -5.71
CA VAL A 155 -9.64 -9.33 -5.35
C VAL A 155 -9.65 -8.35 -6.51
N LEU A 156 -8.54 -8.22 -7.25
CA LEU A 156 -8.49 -7.35 -8.44
C LEU A 156 -9.45 -7.81 -9.54
N THR A 157 -9.64 -9.12 -9.71
CA THR A 157 -10.62 -9.66 -10.63
C THR A 157 -12.03 -9.27 -10.22
N ILE A 158 -12.39 -9.48 -8.94
CA ILE A 158 -13.69 -9.06 -8.41
C ILE A 158 -13.88 -7.55 -8.52
N ALA A 159 -12.83 -6.76 -8.23
CA ALA A 159 -12.89 -5.30 -8.35
C ALA A 159 -13.15 -4.83 -9.78
N ARG A 160 -12.68 -5.56 -10.81
CA ARG A 160 -13.01 -5.26 -12.21
C ARG A 160 -14.45 -5.63 -12.55
N GLU A 161 -14.88 -6.82 -12.16
CA GLU A 161 -16.19 -7.38 -12.52
C GLU A 161 -17.34 -6.64 -11.82
N GLU A 162 -17.16 -6.28 -10.55
CA GLU A 162 -18.19 -5.66 -9.73
C GLU A 162 -18.07 -4.13 -9.67
N TRP A 163 -17.19 -3.48 -10.46
CA TRP A 163 -16.95 -2.04 -10.37
C TRP A 163 -18.23 -1.21 -10.44
N ALA A 164 -19.13 -1.51 -11.37
CA ALA A 164 -20.38 -0.78 -11.53
C ALA A 164 -21.25 -0.77 -10.24
N ARG A 165 -21.07 -1.78 -9.38
CA ARG A 165 -21.74 -1.89 -8.07
C ARG A 165 -21.06 -1.02 -7.00
N TYR A 166 -19.73 -0.95 -7.04
CA TYR A 166 -18.95 -0.20 -6.02
C TYR A 166 -18.78 1.28 -6.34
N GLU A 167 -18.77 1.65 -7.62
CA GLU A 167 -18.53 3.01 -8.07
C GLU A 167 -19.44 4.06 -7.39
N PRO A 168 -20.77 3.89 -7.30
CA PRO A 168 -21.63 4.88 -6.64
C PRO A 168 -21.29 5.07 -5.15
N VAL A 169 -20.90 3.97 -4.48
CA VAL A 169 -20.51 3.99 -3.07
C VAL A 169 -19.19 4.71 -2.89
N CYS A 170 -18.21 4.39 -3.71
CA CYS A 170 -16.89 5.02 -3.67
C CYS A 170 -16.98 6.51 -3.98
N ARG A 171 -17.85 6.92 -4.92
CA ARG A 171 -18.10 8.34 -5.21
C ARG A 171 -18.76 9.06 -4.02
N ALA A 172 -19.74 8.44 -3.37
CA ALA A 172 -20.40 9.03 -2.19
C ALA A 172 -19.44 9.17 -0.99
N MET A 173 -18.44 8.27 -0.86
CA MET A 173 -17.43 8.33 0.19
C MET A 173 -16.34 9.39 -0.07
N LEU A 174 -16.21 9.88 -1.29
CA LEU A 174 -15.24 10.92 -1.67
C LEU A 174 -15.78 12.34 -1.42
N GLY A 175 -17.05 12.48 -0.97
CA GLY A 175 -17.59 13.77 -0.56
C GLY A 175 -16.72 14.39 0.51
N ASP A 176 -15.97 15.39 0.12
CA ASP A 176 -15.38 16.49 0.85
C ASP A 176 -14.01 16.37 1.51
N ASP A 177 -13.41 15.19 1.76
CA ASP A 177 -12.03 15.21 2.27
C ASP A 177 -11.27 13.90 2.04
N GLU A 178 -10.08 13.95 1.42
CA GLU A 178 -9.21 12.79 1.19
C GLU A 178 -8.71 12.13 2.50
N THR A 179 -8.85 12.81 3.62
CA THR A 179 -8.31 12.43 4.93
C THR A 179 -9.36 11.94 5.92
N SER A 180 -10.65 12.12 5.66
CA SER A 180 -11.68 11.71 6.61
C SER A 180 -12.00 10.23 6.49
N MET A 181 -11.78 9.48 7.58
CA MET A 181 -12.42 8.18 7.77
C MET A 181 -13.92 8.37 7.60
N PRO A 182 -14.61 7.49 6.84
CA PRO A 182 -16.05 7.59 6.68
C PRO A 182 -16.71 7.56 8.07
N ALA A 183 -17.60 8.52 8.33
CA ALA A 183 -18.41 8.51 9.53
C ALA A 183 -19.12 7.13 9.66
N GLU A 184 -19.33 6.67 10.89
CA GLU A 184 -19.95 5.35 11.18
C GLU A 184 -21.26 5.12 10.38
N GLY A 185 -22.00 6.18 10.08
CA GLY A 185 -23.20 6.14 9.23
C GLY A 185 -22.94 5.73 7.78
N CYS A 186 -21.78 6.10 7.20
CA CYS A 186 -21.41 5.66 5.84
C CYS A 186 -21.08 4.18 5.81
N ALA A 187 -20.40 3.65 6.84
CA ALA A 187 -20.10 2.23 6.94
C ALA A 187 -21.39 1.38 7.00
N ALA A 188 -22.41 1.84 7.72
CA ALA A 188 -23.73 1.18 7.79
C ALA A 188 -24.47 1.23 6.45
N ALA A 189 -24.44 2.36 5.74
CA ALA A 189 -25.04 2.51 4.41
C ALA A 189 -24.33 1.61 3.38
N VAL A 190 -23.00 1.54 3.44
CA VAL A 190 -22.18 0.65 2.60
C VAL A 190 -22.52 -0.80 2.86
N ARG A 191 -22.59 -1.24 4.13
CA ARG A 191 -22.99 -2.63 4.48
C ARG A 191 -24.38 -2.97 3.96
N LYS A 192 -25.34 -2.08 4.15
CA LYS A 192 -26.72 -2.27 3.64
C LYS A 192 -26.79 -2.38 2.13
N MET A 193 -25.99 -1.58 1.38
CA MET A 193 -25.93 -1.64 -0.09
C MET A 193 -25.20 -2.88 -0.60
N LEU A 194 -24.19 -3.35 0.13
CA LEU A 194 -23.42 -4.54 -0.22
C LEU A 194 -24.09 -5.84 0.25
N GLY A 195 -25.16 -5.77 1.06
CA GLY A 195 -25.88 -6.93 1.58
C GLY A 195 -25.08 -7.74 2.59
N ILE A 196 -24.19 -7.07 3.37
CA ILE A 196 -23.35 -7.65 4.42
C ILE A 196 -23.62 -6.98 5.77
#